data_4fcef20ea012cd3defe406ef2042e02a
#
_entry.id   4fcef20ea012cd3defe406ef2042e02a
#
_cell.length_a   1.000
_cell.length_b   1.000
_cell.length_c   1.000
_cell.angle_alpha   90.00
_cell.angle_beta   90.00
_cell.angle_gamma   90.00
#
_symmetry.space_group_name_H-M   'P 1'
#
loop_
_entity.id
_entity.type
_entity.pdbx_description
1 polymer ?
#
loop_
_entity_poly.entity_id
_entity_poly.type
_entity_poly.pdbx_seq_one_letter_code
_entity_poly.pdbx_strand_id
1 'polypeptide(L)' 'EEVFRLCFRFATQEDHPQKVLTLSATQLFERMKAAHPSVMRGMTAYSLSRILPQLGERVHTAKGNVYRVVAC' A
#
# COMPACT_ATOMS: atom_id res chain seq x y z
N GLU A 1 -2.14 -4.26 9.37
CA GLU A 1 -1.66 -5.33 8.49
C GLU A 1 -2.76 -6.05 7.76
N GLU A 2 -3.77 -6.52 8.49
CA GLU A 2 -4.85 -7.27 7.89
C GLU A 2 -5.64 -6.47 6.87
N VAL A 3 -5.86 -5.19 7.14
CA VAL A 3 -6.58 -4.32 6.21
C VAL A 3 -5.83 -4.18 4.90
N PHE A 4 -4.51 -4.02 4.98
CA PHE A 4 -3.69 -3.95 3.78
C PHE A 4 -3.84 -5.21 2.93
N ARG A 5 -3.82 -6.38 3.55
CA ARG A 5 -3.95 -7.65 2.84
C ARG A 5 -5.34 -7.86 2.22
N LEU A 6 -6.36 -7.22 2.79
CA LEU A 6 -7.70 -7.26 2.22
C LEU A 6 -7.80 -6.45 0.93
N CYS A 7 -7.00 -5.38 0.83
CA CYS A 7 -7.05 -4.46 -0.31
C CYS A 7 -5.96 -4.73 -1.34
N PHE A 8 -4.75 -5.10 -0.87
CA PHE A 8 -3.57 -5.20 -1.72
C PHE A 8 -2.68 -6.35 -1.31
N ARG A 9 -1.79 -6.74 -2.22
CA ARG A 9 -0.62 -7.55 -1.91
C ARG A 9 0.58 -6.94 -2.63
N PHE A 10 1.77 -7.22 -2.14
CA PHE A 10 2.96 -6.74 -2.82
C PHE A 10 3.14 -7.45 -4.15
N ALA A 11 3.56 -6.68 -5.16
CA ALA A 11 3.78 -7.22 -6.50
C ALA A 11 5.00 -8.15 -6.52
N THR A 12 4.91 -9.19 -7.35
CA THR A 12 6.01 -10.12 -7.59
C THR A 12 6.41 -10.04 -9.05
N GLN A 13 7.49 -10.74 -9.40
CA GLN A 13 7.95 -10.80 -10.80
C GLN A 13 6.94 -11.50 -11.72
N GLU A 14 6.06 -12.29 -11.16
CA GLU A 14 5.03 -13.00 -11.91
C GLU A 14 3.83 -12.13 -12.27
N ASP A 15 3.67 -11.00 -11.60
CA ASP A 15 2.55 -10.11 -11.86
C ASP A 15 2.73 -9.37 -13.17
N HIS A 16 1.64 -9.28 -13.92
CA HIS A 16 1.65 -8.51 -15.16
C HIS A 16 1.88 -7.02 -14.85
N PRO A 17 2.82 -6.34 -15.56
CA PRO A 17 3.13 -4.95 -15.27
C PRO A 17 1.92 -4.01 -15.26
N GLN A 18 0.91 -4.29 -16.08
CA GLN A 18 -0.28 -3.46 -16.13
C GLN A 18 -1.15 -3.55 -14.87
N LYS A 19 -0.98 -4.61 -14.10
CA LYS A 19 -1.73 -4.81 -12.86
C LYS A 19 -0.99 -4.26 -11.64
N VAL A 20 0.27 -3.94 -11.78
CA VAL A 20 1.09 -3.42 -10.68
C VAL A 20 0.83 -1.93 -10.53
N LEU A 21 0.47 -1.54 -9.31
CA LEU A 21 0.28 -0.14 -8.94
C LEU A 21 1.48 0.33 -8.13
N THR A 22 1.98 1.52 -8.48
CA THR A 22 3.08 2.14 -7.74
C THR A 22 2.51 3.30 -6.95
N LEU A 23 2.33 3.10 -5.65
CA LEU A 23 1.62 4.04 -4.78
C LEU A 23 2.45 4.40 -3.56
N SER A 24 2.36 5.66 -3.14
CA SER A 24 2.95 6.10 -1.87
C SER A 24 2.10 5.58 -0.70
N ALA A 25 2.64 5.69 0.52
CA ALA A 25 1.89 5.31 1.72
C ALA A 25 0.59 6.12 1.84
N THR A 26 0.64 7.40 1.51
CA THR A 26 -0.55 8.26 1.54
C THR A 26 -1.61 7.79 0.56
N GLN A 27 -1.20 7.47 -0.66
CA GLN A 27 -2.13 6.98 -1.69
C GLN A 27 -2.73 5.63 -1.29
N LEU A 28 -1.92 4.73 -0.74
CA LEU A 28 -2.40 3.44 -0.24
C LEU A 28 -3.40 3.66 0.89
N PHE A 29 -3.08 4.56 1.82
CA PHE A 29 -3.96 4.87 2.95
C PHE A 29 -5.32 5.39 2.46
N GLU A 30 -5.33 6.32 1.51
CA GLU A 30 -6.57 6.87 0.98
C GLU A 30 -7.44 5.81 0.31
N ARG A 31 -6.84 4.90 -0.45
CA ARG A 31 -7.57 3.81 -1.10
C ARG A 31 -8.14 2.83 -0.09
N MET A 32 -7.35 2.48 0.92
CA MET A 32 -7.80 1.58 1.98
C MET A 32 -8.93 2.21 2.79
N LYS A 33 -8.83 3.50 3.08
CA LYS A 33 -9.86 4.24 3.81
C LYS A 33 -11.17 4.31 3.00
N ALA A 34 -11.06 4.49 1.70
CA ALA A 34 -12.23 4.53 0.84
C ALA A 34 -12.94 3.17 0.79
N ALA A 35 -12.18 2.08 0.79
CA ALA A 35 -12.73 0.72 0.74
C ALA A 35 -13.23 0.23 2.09
N HIS A 36 -12.55 0.58 3.17
CA HIS A 36 -12.85 0.09 4.52
C HIS A 36 -12.78 1.23 5.55
N PRO A 37 -13.69 2.21 5.46
CA PRO A 37 -13.62 3.39 6.33
C PRO A 37 -13.70 3.07 7.83
N SER A 38 -14.48 2.07 8.20
CA SER A 38 -14.64 1.71 9.62
C SER A 38 -13.36 1.12 10.20
N VAL A 39 -12.69 0.26 9.42
CA VAL A 39 -11.47 -0.41 9.87
C VAL A 39 -10.30 0.57 9.90
N MET A 40 -10.27 1.53 8.99
CA MET A 40 -9.20 2.52 8.91
C MET A 40 -9.38 3.67 9.90
N ARG A 41 -10.48 3.68 10.63
CA ARG A 41 -10.75 4.70 11.63
C ARG A 41 -9.69 4.65 12.74
N GLY A 42 -9.07 5.77 13.00
CA GLY A 42 -8.01 5.83 13.99
C GLY A 42 -6.61 5.57 13.45
N MET A 43 -6.50 5.09 12.21
CA MET A 43 -5.21 4.96 11.55
C MET A 43 -4.86 6.24 10.80
N THR A 44 -3.56 6.47 10.60
CA THR A 44 -3.06 7.61 9.84
C THR A 44 -2.13 7.12 8.74
N ALA A 45 -1.90 7.97 7.73
CA ALA A 45 -0.93 7.66 6.68
C ALA A 45 0.47 7.45 7.26
N TYR A 46 0.80 8.18 8.32
CA TYR A 46 2.08 8.04 9.01
C TYR A 46 2.22 6.65 9.64
N SER A 47 1.19 6.18 10.33
CA SER A 47 1.19 4.84 10.94
C SER A 47 1.38 3.76 9.87
N LEU A 48 0.67 3.88 8.75
CA LEU A 48 0.81 2.96 7.64
C LEU A 48 2.21 2.98 7.06
N SER A 49 2.81 4.16 6.90
CA SER A 49 4.16 4.29 6.35
C SER A 49 5.23 3.61 7.20
N ARG A 50 4.96 3.44 8.50
CA ARG A 50 5.87 2.73 9.39
C ARG A 50 5.72 1.21 9.31
N ILE A 51 4.54 0.74 8.96
CA ILE A 51 4.23 -0.69 8.86
C ILE A 51 4.67 -1.26 7.50
N LEU A 52 4.45 -0.52 6.43
CA LEU A 52 4.68 -1.00 5.07
C LEU A 52 6.08 -1.54 4.81
N PRO A 53 7.17 -0.89 5.27
CA PRO A 53 8.52 -1.44 5.04
C PRO A 53 8.75 -2.80 5.68
N GLN A 54 7.95 -3.15 6.69
CA GLN A 54 8.05 -4.46 7.34
C GLN A 54 7.28 -5.54 6.57
N LEU A 55 6.36 -5.12 5.72
CA LEU A 55 5.52 -6.04 4.95
C LEU A 55 6.11 -6.37 3.58
N GLY A 56 6.87 -5.44 3.01
CA GLY A 56 7.43 -5.63 1.69
C GLY A 56 8.48 -4.58 1.34
N GLU A 57 8.98 -4.63 0.13
CA GLU A 57 10.06 -3.77 -0.33
C GLU A 57 9.58 -2.36 -0.64
N ARG A 58 10.31 -1.38 -0.12
CA ARG A 58 10.08 0.03 -0.37
C ARG A 58 10.95 0.48 -1.55
N VAL A 59 10.34 1.17 -2.51
CA VAL A 59 11.07 1.73 -3.65
C VAL A 59 11.25 3.23 -3.43
N HIS A 60 12.50 3.67 -3.45
CA HIS A 60 12.83 5.08 -3.29
C HIS A 60 12.85 5.76 -4.65
N THR A 61 12.09 6.85 -4.80
CA THR A 61 12.03 7.63 -6.03
C THR A 61 12.33 9.10 -5.76
N ALA A 62 12.48 9.87 -6.82
CA ALA A 62 12.70 11.31 -6.71
C ALA A 62 11.54 12.03 -6.02
N LYS A 63 10.35 11.45 -6.06
CA LYS A 63 9.15 12.02 -5.43
C LYS A 63 8.90 11.46 -4.02
N GLY A 64 9.76 10.57 -3.54
CA GLY A 64 9.62 9.93 -2.24
C GLY A 64 9.56 8.42 -2.35
N ASN A 65 9.15 7.78 -1.26
CA ASN A 65 9.05 6.33 -1.21
C ASN A 65 7.71 5.84 -1.72
N VAL A 66 7.75 4.80 -2.55
CA VAL A 66 6.55 4.18 -3.10
C VAL A 66 6.61 2.67 -2.92
N TYR A 67 5.47 2.04 -3.09
CA TYR A 67 5.32 0.59 -2.91
C TYR A 67 4.66 0.03 -4.16
N ARG A 68 5.16 -1.10 -4.64
CA ARG A 68 4.60 -1.78 -5.80
C ARG A 68 3.63 -2.85 -5.31
N VAL A 69 2.37 -2.65 -5.59
CA VAL A 69 1.29 -3.50 -5.08
C VAL A 69 0.33 -3.89 -6.18
N VAL A 70 -0.46 -4.92 -5.92
CA VAL A 70 -1.53 -5.36 -6.80
C VAL A 70 -2.82 -5.36 -5.98
N ALA A 71 -3.88 -4.81 -6.55
CA ALA A 71 -5.19 -4.81 -5.91
C ALA A 71 -5.74 -6.23 -5.85
N CYS A 72 -6.25 -6.60 -4.67
CA CYS A 72 -6.89 -7.89 -4.48
C CYS A 72 -8.30 -7.93 -5.05
#